data_a8a9d324c49cde9bd520dd8590cf34c8
#
_entry.id   a8a9d324c49cde9bd520dd8590cf34c8
#
_cell.length_a   1.000
_cell.length_b   1.000
_cell.length_c   1.000
_cell.angle_alpha   90.00
_cell.angle_beta   90.00
_cell.angle_gamma   90.00
#
_symmetry.space_group_name_H-M   'P 1'
#
loop_
_entity.id
_entity.type
_entity.pdbx_description
1 polymer ?
#
loop_
_entity_poly.entity_id
_entity_poly.type
_entity_poly.pdbx_seq_one_letter_code
_entity_poly.pdbx_strand_id
1 'polypeptide(L)'
;RQMCIRDSLMPGMSGFEVTKRLKSDFATSHIPIILLTALSSPEKQLEGIESGADAYISKPFSIKFLLARAFRLIEQREKLREKFSNEPGIIHAAMYSTDRDKEFTDRLDIILKANISRSDFSVEEFAQLMKLGRTVFYKKIRGITGYSPNEYLRIMRMKKAAELLLSEEHLTVAEVAYKVGINDPFYFSKCFKGQFGISPSVYQKGGEKTREEPE
;
A
#
# COMPACT_ATOMS: atom_id res chain seq x y z
N ARG A 1 -4.68 12.41 6.15
CA ARG A 1 -3.36 11.81 6.49
C ARG A 1 -3.27 11.73 8.00
N GLN A 2 -3.11 10.53 8.55
CA GLN A 2 -2.99 10.34 9.99
C GLN A 2 -1.53 10.12 10.35
N MET A 3 -1.07 10.82 11.39
CA MET A 3 0.23 10.66 12.01
C MET A 3 0.05 10.87 13.51
N CYS A 4 0.74 10.10 14.32
CA CYS A 4 0.73 10.26 15.77
C CYS A 4 2.11 10.71 16.26
N ILE A 5 2.12 11.78 17.06
CA ILE A 5 3.32 12.29 17.74
C ILE A 5 3.06 12.14 19.25
N ARG A 6 3.94 11.44 19.97
CA ARG A 6 3.76 11.11 21.38
C ARG A 6 4.99 11.44 22.22
N ASP A 7 4.77 11.85 23.44
CA ASP A 7 5.80 11.98 24.45
C ASP A 7 6.06 10.62 25.13
N SER A 8 7.30 10.27 25.39
CA SER A 8 7.66 9.03 26.08
C SER A 8 7.28 9.04 27.57
N LEU A 9 7.24 10.21 28.19
CA LEU A 9 6.86 10.39 29.60
C LEU A 9 5.48 11.08 29.67
N MET A 10 4.46 10.29 29.98
CA MET A 10 3.09 10.76 30.20
C MET A 10 2.55 10.17 31.50
N PRO A 11 1.70 10.89 32.25
CA PRO A 11 1.04 10.32 33.42
C PRO A 11 0.19 9.08 33.05
N GLY A 12 0.37 7.99 33.75
CA GLY A 12 -0.44 6.77 33.64
C GLY A 12 0.05 5.75 32.63
N MET A 13 0.48 6.11 31.44
CA MET A 13 0.98 5.18 30.40
C MET A 13 2.15 5.79 29.65
N SER A 14 3.23 5.03 29.51
CA SER A 14 4.41 5.51 28.75
C SER A 14 4.11 5.64 27.27
N GLY A 15 4.81 6.56 26.57
CA GLY A 15 4.70 6.70 25.12
C GLY A 15 5.11 5.43 24.37
N PHE A 16 6.02 4.64 24.91
CA PHE A 16 6.42 3.32 24.39
C PHE A 16 5.25 2.33 24.44
N GLU A 17 4.54 2.26 25.57
CA GLU A 17 3.39 1.38 25.75
C GLU A 17 2.23 1.80 24.84
N VAL A 18 1.95 3.11 24.73
CA VAL A 18 0.97 3.64 23.79
C VAL A 18 1.33 3.25 22.36
N THR A 19 2.61 3.39 21.97
CA THR A 19 3.08 3.02 20.64
C THR A 19 2.87 1.53 20.39
N LYS A 20 3.28 0.68 21.32
CA LYS A 20 3.11 -0.78 21.22
C LYS A 20 1.64 -1.16 21.07
N ARG A 21 0.74 -0.55 21.84
CA ARG A 21 -0.72 -0.77 21.72
C ARG A 21 -1.26 -0.32 20.38
N LEU A 22 -0.89 0.88 19.90
CA LEU A 22 -1.32 1.39 18.59
C LEU A 22 -0.79 0.52 17.43
N LYS A 23 0.45 0.04 17.51
CA LYS A 23 1.05 -0.83 16.49
C LYS A 23 0.50 -2.26 16.55
N SER A 24 0.04 -2.73 17.69
CA SER A 24 -0.61 -4.03 17.83
C SER A 24 -2.12 -4.00 17.57
N ASP A 25 -2.76 -2.85 17.51
CA ASP A 25 -4.18 -2.73 17.19
C ASP A 25 -4.40 -2.72 15.67
N PHE A 26 -5.36 -3.52 15.19
CA PHE A 26 -5.65 -3.67 13.77
C PHE A 26 -6.05 -2.36 13.09
N ALA A 27 -6.79 -1.49 13.79
CA ALA A 27 -7.29 -0.25 13.23
C ALA A 27 -6.22 0.85 13.12
N THR A 28 -5.13 0.76 13.89
CA THR A 28 -4.13 1.83 14.04
C THR A 28 -2.71 1.43 13.68
N SER A 29 -2.40 0.13 13.49
CA SER A 29 -1.04 -0.39 13.19
C SER A 29 -0.36 0.32 12.02
N HIS A 30 -1.11 0.72 11.00
CA HIS A 30 -0.61 1.41 9.81
C HIS A 30 -0.27 2.89 10.03
N ILE A 31 -0.63 3.49 11.18
CA ILE A 31 -0.39 4.92 11.44
C ILE A 31 1.07 5.14 11.80
N PRO A 32 1.79 6.07 11.12
CA PRO A 32 3.15 6.44 11.50
C PRO A 32 3.17 7.09 12.88
N ILE A 33 4.13 6.68 13.70
CA ILE A 33 4.28 7.20 15.07
C ILE A 33 5.69 7.77 15.24
N ILE A 34 5.76 9.02 15.69
CA ILE A 34 7.00 9.66 16.12
C ILE A 34 6.98 9.74 17.65
N LEU A 35 7.97 9.14 18.30
CA LEU A 35 8.18 9.27 19.74
C LEU A 35 9.09 10.46 20.05
N LEU A 36 8.62 11.34 20.94
CA LEU A 36 9.41 12.44 21.50
C LEU A 36 9.83 12.07 22.91
N THR A 37 11.11 12.12 23.22
CA THR A 37 11.62 11.65 24.51
C THR A 37 12.68 12.56 25.11
N ALA A 38 12.68 12.70 26.44
CA ALA A 38 13.76 13.29 27.21
C ALA A 38 14.88 12.26 27.53
N LEU A 39 14.63 10.98 27.24
CA LEU A 39 15.54 9.89 27.59
C LEU A 39 16.51 9.66 26.41
N SER A 40 17.80 9.94 26.66
CA SER A 40 18.86 9.83 25.65
C SER A 40 19.73 8.57 25.82
N SER A 41 19.45 7.71 26.81
CA SER A 41 20.26 6.51 27.04
C SER A 41 20.08 5.51 25.89
N PRO A 42 21.12 4.74 25.54
CA PRO A 42 21.07 3.74 24.48
C PRO A 42 19.97 2.69 24.70
N GLU A 43 19.73 2.28 25.95
CA GLU A 43 18.70 1.30 26.30
C GLU A 43 17.30 1.83 25.96
N LYS A 44 17.03 3.12 26.21
CA LYS A 44 15.74 3.74 25.92
C LYS A 44 15.55 4.01 24.42
N GLN A 45 16.62 4.22 23.68
CA GLN A 45 16.56 4.28 22.22
C GLN A 45 16.20 2.91 21.64
N LEU A 46 16.77 1.83 22.18
CA LEU A 46 16.43 0.47 21.79
C LEU A 46 14.98 0.16 22.10
N GLU A 47 14.49 0.47 23.31
CA GLU A 47 13.09 0.31 23.69
C GLU A 47 12.13 1.08 22.73
N GLY A 48 12.56 2.27 22.28
CA GLY A 48 11.84 3.06 21.28
C GLY A 48 11.71 2.34 19.93
N ILE A 49 12.79 1.76 19.45
CA ILE A 49 12.80 0.96 18.21
C ILE A 49 11.94 -0.30 18.37
N GLU A 50 12.10 -1.02 19.46
CA GLU A 50 11.34 -2.25 19.77
C GLU A 50 9.83 -1.99 19.96
N SER A 51 9.45 -0.77 20.37
CA SER A 51 8.04 -0.38 20.44
C SER A 51 7.35 -0.30 19.08
N GLY A 52 8.11 -0.31 17.98
CA GLY A 52 7.62 -0.20 16.60
C GLY A 52 7.38 1.25 16.14
N ALA A 53 7.95 2.25 16.81
CA ALA A 53 7.86 3.63 16.35
C ALA A 53 8.59 3.83 15.01
N ASP A 54 8.01 4.62 14.11
CA ASP A 54 8.57 4.93 12.79
C ASP A 54 9.70 5.98 12.87
N ALA A 55 9.73 6.77 13.95
CA ALA A 55 10.84 7.66 14.28
C ALA A 55 10.92 7.94 15.77
N TYR A 56 12.12 8.28 16.21
CA TYR A 56 12.46 8.64 17.57
C TYR A 56 13.21 9.99 17.55
N ILE A 57 12.80 10.93 18.41
CA ILE A 57 13.38 12.26 18.49
C ILE A 57 13.63 12.61 19.96
N SER A 58 14.91 12.85 20.32
CA SER A 58 15.30 13.26 21.67
C SER A 58 15.01 14.75 21.92
N LYS A 59 14.57 15.08 23.13
CA LYS A 59 14.47 16.44 23.62
C LYS A 59 15.84 16.92 24.18
N PRO A 60 16.23 18.19 23.95
CA PRO A 60 15.50 19.24 23.25
C PRO A 60 15.61 19.11 21.71
N PHE A 61 14.55 19.42 20.98
CA PHE A 61 14.52 19.45 19.53
C PHE A 61 13.93 20.76 19.00
N SER A 62 14.30 21.13 17.77
CA SER A 62 13.64 22.26 17.11
C SER A 62 12.35 21.82 16.41
N ILE A 63 11.36 22.70 16.35
CA ILE A 63 10.11 22.45 15.60
C ILE A 63 10.41 22.17 14.12
N LYS A 64 11.40 22.88 13.55
CA LYS A 64 11.85 22.64 12.15
C LYS A 64 12.31 21.21 11.95
N PHE A 65 13.09 20.65 12.89
CA PHE A 65 13.56 19.28 12.82
C PHE A 65 12.42 18.25 12.91
N LEU A 66 11.48 18.46 13.85
CA LEU A 66 10.29 17.60 13.98
C LEU A 66 9.45 17.61 12.70
N LEU A 67 9.16 18.79 12.14
CA LEU A 67 8.40 18.91 10.90
C LEU A 67 9.13 18.26 9.72
N ALA A 68 10.44 18.49 9.58
CA ALA A 68 11.24 17.86 8.52
C ALA A 68 11.16 16.33 8.60
N ARG A 69 11.28 15.75 9.81
CA ARG A 69 11.15 14.31 10.02
C ARG A 69 9.77 13.78 9.69
N ALA A 70 8.72 14.49 10.10
CA ALA A 70 7.34 14.16 9.81
C ALA A 70 7.05 14.18 8.29
N PHE A 71 7.46 15.24 7.59
CA PHE A 71 7.32 15.35 6.13
C PHE A 71 8.08 14.24 5.41
N ARG A 72 9.29 13.91 5.86
CA ARG A 72 10.08 12.83 5.25
C ARG A 72 9.39 11.46 5.34
N LEU A 73 8.79 11.13 6.48
CA LEU A 73 8.03 9.89 6.64
C LEU A 73 6.81 9.85 5.72
N ILE A 74 6.11 10.97 5.57
CA ILE A 74 4.96 11.07 4.66
C ILE A 74 5.41 10.91 3.20
N GLU A 75 6.45 11.65 2.79
CA GLU A 75 7.02 11.61 1.44
C GLU A 75 7.50 10.21 1.04
N GLN A 76 8.20 9.52 1.94
CA GLN A 76 8.66 8.15 1.69
C GLN A 76 7.48 7.21 1.41
N ARG A 77 6.39 7.31 2.17
CA ARG A 77 5.19 6.51 1.95
C ARG A 77 4.49 6.86 0.64
N GLU A 78 4.45 8.13 0.26
CA GLU A 78 3.87 8.55 -1.02
C GLU A 78 4.67 8.00 -2.20
N LYS A 79 5.99 8.10 -2.18
CA LYS A 79 6.87 7.51 -3.20
C LYS A 79 6.69 5.99 -3.34
N LEU A 80 6.53 5.27 -2.22
CA LEU A 80 6.25 3.84 -2.25
C LEU A 80 4.89 3.53 -2.87
N ARG A 81 3.86 4.33 -2.57
CA ARG A 81 2.52 4.19 -3.17
C ARG A 81 2.52 4.46 -4.68
N GLU A 82 3.21 5.49 -5.13
CA GLU A 82 3.36 5.81 -6.55
C GLU A 82 4.07 4.67 -7.30
N LYS A 83 5.19 4.17 -6.75
CA LYS A 83 5.89 3.02 -7.31
C LYS A 83 4.98 1.79 -7.36
N PHE A 84 4.25 1.51 -6.29
CA PHE A 84 3.29 0.42 -6.27
C PHE A 84 2.24 0.54 -7.36
N SER A 85 1.68 1.73 -7.60
CA SER A 85 0.68 1.94 -8.64
C SER A 85 1.25 1.77 -10.06
N ASN A 86 2.42 2.35 -10.31
CA ASN A 86 2.95 2.53 -11.67
C ASN A 86 3.83 1.37 -12.15
N GLU A 87 4.39 0.57 -11.25
CA GLU A 87 5.26 -0.54 -11.60
C GLU A 87 4.53 -1.89 -11.42
N PRO A 88 4.32 -2.68 -12.50
CA PRO A 88 3.56 -3.93 -12.45
C PRO A 88 4.12 -4.95 -11.45
N GLY A 89 5.44 -5.11 -11.40
CA GLY A 89 6.13 -6.11 -10.57
C GLY A 89 6.26 -5.77 -9.08
N ILE A 90 5.92 -4.55 -8.64
CA ILE A 90 6.08 -4.17 -7.24
C ILE A 90 4.92 -4.71 -6.40
N ILE A 91 5.27 -5.54 -5.43
CA ILE A 91 4.37 -6.15 -4.44
C ILE A 91 4.26 -5.23 -3.21
N HIS A 92 3.24 -5.43 -2.39
CA HIS A 92 2.96 -4.66 -1.15
C HIS A 92 4.09 -4.70 -0.09
N ALA A 93 5.13 -5.51 -0.25
CA ALA A 93 6.16 -5.75 0.77
C ALA A 93 6.79 -4.48 1.37
N ALA A 94 6.82 -3.39 0.60
CA ALA A 94 7.33 -2.10 1.06
C ALA A 94 6.28 -1.18 1.72
N MET A 95 5.01 -1.58 1.78
CA MET A 95 3.92 -0.72 2.23
C MET A 95 3.46 -0.96 3.67
N TYR A 96 3.81 -2.09 4.26
CA TYR A 96 3.42 -2.41 5.63
C TYR A 96 4.57 -2.21 6.62
N SER A 97 4.22 -1.78 7.83
CA SER A 97 5.17 -1.50 8.91
C SER A 97 5.06 -2.50 10.08
N THR A 98 4.08 -3.40 10.03
CA THR A 98 3.83 -4.39 11.08
C THR A 98 3.48 -5.75 10.48
N ASP A 99 3.70 -6.84 11.22
CA ASP A 99 3.33 -8.19 10.80
C ASP A 99 1.81 -8.32 10.57
N ARG A 100 0.99 -7.60 11.33
CA ARG A 100 -0.47 -7.55 11.12
C ARG A 100 -0.87 -6.89 9.81
N ASP A 101 -0.16 -5.85 9.41
CA ASP A 101 -0.40 -5.20 8.12
C ASP A 101 0.04 -6.12 6.98
N LYS A 102 1.12 -6.87 7.18
CA LYS A 102 1.57 -7.91 6.25
C LYS A 102 0.52 -9.01 6.10
N GLU A 103 0.07 -9.61 7.19
CA GLU A 103 -0.96 -10.65 7.16
C GLU A 103 -2.24 -10.18 6.48
N PHE A 104 -2.65 -8.93 6.74
CA PHE A 104 -3.80 -8.32 6.08
C PHE A 104 -3.59 -8.17 4.57
N THR A 105 -2.42 -7.70 4.12
CA THR A 105 -2.11 -7.53 2.69
C THR A 105 -1.94 -8.87 1.97
N ASP A 106 -1.32 -9.87 2.60
CA ASP A 106 -1.19 -11.21 2.05
C ASP A 106 -2.59 -11.83 1.81
N ARG A 107 -3.51 -11.64 2.74
CA ARG A 107 -4.89 -12.10 2.60
C ARG A 107 -5.67 -11.32 1.54
N LEU A 108 -5.45 -9.99 1.41
CA LEU A 108 -6.00 -9.20 0.31
C LEU A 108 -5.59 -9.78 -1.05
N ASP A 109 -4.32 -10.10 -1.21
CA ASP A 109 -3.77 -10.63 -2.47
C ASP A 109 -4.36 -11.99 -2.82
N ILE A 110 -4.52 -12.88 -1.85
CA ILE A 110 -5.14 -14.20 -2.06
C ILE A 110 -6.57 -14.04 -2.58
N ILE A 111 -7.38 -13.21 -1.91
CA ILE A 111 -8.78 -12.97 -2.29
C ILE A 111 -8.88 -12.31 -3.66
N LEU A 112 -8.02 -11.31 -3.91
CA LEU A 112 -7.98 -10.62 -5.21
C LEU A 112 -7.62 -11.57 -6.34
N LYS A 113 -6.55 -12.35 -6.21
CA LYS A 113 -6.13 -13.32 -7.24
C LYS A 113 -7.24 -14.29 -7.61
N ALA A 114 -8.06 -14.69 -6.64
CA ALA A 114 -9.19 -15.60 -6.86
C ALA A 114 -10.39 -14.93 -7.56
N ASN A 115 -10.53 -13.60 -7.47
CA ASN A 115 -11.74 -12.88 -7.91
C ASN A 115 -11.49 -11.78 -8.95
N ILE A 116 -10.25 -11.53 -9.34
CA ILE A 116 -9.87 -10.38 -10.18
C ILE A 116 -10.53 -10.39 -11.56
N SER A 117 -10.79 -11.58 -12.11
CA SER A 117 -11.45 -11.78 -13.41
C SER A 117 -12.98 -11.58 -13.37
N ARG A 118 -13.58 -11.54 -12.20
CA ARG A 118 -15.02 -11.36 -12.03
C ARG A 118 -15.39 -9.89 -12.18
N SER A 119 -16.19 -9.55 -13.17
CA SER A 119 -16.66 -8.18 -13.39
C SER A 119 -17.64 -7.69 -12.33
N ASP A 120 -18.39 -8.61 -11.71
CA ASP A 120 -19.37 -8.38 -10.64
C ASP A 120 -18.75 -8.29 -9.24
N PHE A 121 -17.43 -8.57 -9.11
CA PHE A 121 -16.75 -8.54 -7.81
C PHE A 121 -16.76 -7.15 -7.20
N SER A 122 -17.56 -6.97 -6.16
CA SER A 122 -17.80 -5.69 -5.49
C SER A 122 -16.90 -5.48 -4.26
N VAL A 123 -16.76 -4.22 -3.85
CA VAL A 123 -16.04 -3.87 -2.61
C VAL A 123 -16.76 -4.44 -1.38
N GLU A 124 -18.07 -4.55 -1.42
CA GLU A 124 -18.89 -5.14 -0.37
C GLU A 124 -18.57 -6.62 -0.17
N GLU A 125 -18.52 -7.37 -1.26
CA GLU A 125 -18.12 -8.78 -1.26
C GLU A 125 -16.67 -8.94 -0.80
N PHE A 126 -15.78 -8.06 -1.27
CA PHE A 126 -14.39 -8.06 -0.84
C PHE A 126 -14.26 -7.89 0.69
N ALA A 127 -14.97 -6.93 1.27
CA ALA A 127 -14.98 -6.73 2.73
C ALA A 127 -15.52 -7.97 3.47
N GLN A 128 -16.57 -8.62 2.96
CA GLN A 128 -17.15 -9.84 3.52
C GLN A 128 -16.15 -11.00 3.50
N LEU A 129 -15.46 -11.22 2.38
CA LEU A 129 -14.41 -12.25 2.26
C LEU A 129 -13.22 -11.99 3.18
N MET A 130 -12.91 -10.71 3.44
CA MET A 130 -11.93 -10.29 4.45
C MET A 130 -12.45 -10.47 5.89
N LYS A 131 -13.73 -10.81 6.09
CA LYS A 131 -14.42 -10.88 7.39
C LYS A 131 -14.39 -9.55 8.16
N LEU A 132 -14.52 -8.44 7.44
CA LEU A 132 -14.49 -7.09 7.98
C LEU A 132 -15.75 -6.31 7.61
N GLY A 133 -16.22 -5.45 8.54
CA GLY A 133 -17.23 -4.47 8.19
C GLY A 133 -16.69 -3.45 7.17
N ARG A 134 -17.56 -2.97 6.26
CA ARG A 134 -17.21 -2.04 5.17
C ARG A 134 -16.36 -0.85 5.62
N THR A 135 -16.74 -0.21 6.71
CA THR A 135 -16.02 0.98 7.23
C THR A 135 -14.61 0.65 7.68
N VAL A 136 -14.41 -0.47 8.38
CA VAL A 136 -13.10 -0.92 8.87
C VAL A 136 -12.23 -1.31 7.69
N PHE A 137 -12.77 -2.08 6.75
CA PHE A 137 -12.10 -2.48 5.53
C PHE A 137 -11.62 -1.27 4.71
N TYR A 138 -12.52 -0.29 4.50
CA TYR A 138 -12.18 0.95 3.77
C TYR A 138 -11.05 1.72 4.43
N LYS A 139 -11.14 1.95 5.75
CA LYS A 139 -10.12 2.68 6.50
C LYS A 139 -8.78 1.95 6.48
N LYS A 140 -8.78 0.62 6.61
CA LYS A 140 -7.56 -0.18 6.65
C LYS A 140 -6.85 -0.20 5.30
N ILE A 141 -7.55 -0.49 4.19
CA ILE A 141 -6.96 -0.42 2.85
C ILE A 141 -6.39 0.97 2.60
N ARG A 142 -7.18 2.03 2.82
CA ARG A 142 -6.72 3.39 2.58
C ARG A 142 -5.55 3.79 3.47
N GLY A 143 -5.51 3.31 4.70
CA GLY A 143 -4.40 3.55 5.62
C GLY A 143 -3.08 2.95 5.16
N ILE A 144 -3.11 1.70 4.69
CA ILE A 144 -1.93 0.98 4.22
C ILE A 144 -1.54 1.44 2.81
N THR A 145 -2.47 1.36 1.85
CA THR A 145 -2.18 1.54 0.43
C THR A 145 -2.26 3.00 -0.04
N GLY A 146 -3.00 3.85 0.68
CA GLY A 146 -3.33 5.22 0.28
C GLY A 146 -4.51 5.33 -0.66
N TYR A 147 -4.97 4.23 -1.24
CA TYR A 147 -6.07 4.14 -2.20
C TYR A 147 -7.37 3.70 -1.54
N SER A 148 -8.49 4.11 -2.10
CA SER A 148 -9.78 3.52 -1.75
C SER A 148 -9.85 2.06 -2.23
N PRO A 149 -10.73 1.21 -1.67
CA PRO A 149 -10.87 -0.17 -2.12
C PRO A 149 -11.18 -0.32 -3.62
N ASN A 150 -11.97 0.59 -4.20
CA ASN A 150 -12.26 0.60 -5.64
C ASN A 150 -11.02 0.96 -6.48
N GLU A 151 -10.27 1.97 -6.06
CA GLU A 151 -9.01 2.34 -6.72
C GLU A 151 -7.99 1.21 -6.62
N TYR A 152 -7.89 0.61 -5.44
CA TYR A 152 -7.01 -0.53 -5.21
C TYR A 152 -7.34 -1.72 -6.13
N LEU A 153 -8.61 -2.13 -6.20
CA LEU A 153 -9.07 -3.18 -7.10
C LEU A 153 -8.75 -2.84 -8.57
N ARG A 154 -8.99 -1.59 -8.99
CA ARG A 154 -8.65 -1.13 -10.33
C ARG A 154 -7.16 -1.20 -10.61
N ILE A 155 -6.30 -0.73 -9.68
CA ILE A 155 -4.84 -0.79 -9.79
C ILE A 155 -4.38 -2.24 -9.98
N MET A 156 -4.91 -3.15 -9.18
CA MET A 156 -4.54 -4.57 -9.26
C MET A 156 -5.00 -5.23 -10.56
N ARG A 157 -6.20 -4.87 -11.08
CA ARG A 157 -6.66 -5.30 -12.41
C ARG A 157 -5.73 -4.80 -13.51
N MET A 158 -5.28 -3.55 -13.45
CA MET A 158 -4.34 -3.00 -14.45
C MET A 158 -2.96 -3.67 -14.37
N LYS A 159 -2.47 -3.98 -13.16
CA LYS A 159 -1.22 -4.73 -12.99
C LYS A 159 -1.32 -6.12 -13.60
N LYS A 160 -2.42 -6.82 -13.32
CA LYS A 160 -2.66 -8.14 -13.94
C LYS A 160 -2.80 -8.06 -15.46
N ALA A 161 -3.42 -6.99 -15.96
CA ALA A 161 -3.50 -6.75 -17.40
C ALA A 161 -2.12 -6.53 -18.02
N ALA A 162 -1.23 -5.78 -17.36
CA ALA A 162 0.14 -5.58 -17.83
C ALA A 162 0.93 -6.91 -17.93
N GLU A 163 0.75 -7.81 -16.96
CA GLU A 163 1.31 -9.17 -17.02
C GLU A 163 0.77 -9.97 -18.22
N LEU A 164 -0.56 -9.94 -18.43
CA LEU A 164 -1.21 -10.66 -19.53
C LEU A 164 -0.84 -10.11 -20.91
N LEU A 165 -0.68 -8.79 -21.06
CA LEU A 165 -0.24 -8.17 -22.31
C LEU A 165 1.18 -8.55 -22.69
N LEU A 166 2.02 -8.91 -21.72
CA LEU A 166 3.39 -9.37 -21.94
C LEU A 166 3.50 -10.89 -21.91
N SER A 167 2.40 -11.62 -21.72
CA SER A 167 2.43 -13.09 -21.73
C SER A 167 2.59 -13.64 -23.18
N GLU A 168 2.96 -14.90 -23.29
CA GLU A 168 3.07 -15.60 -24.58
C GLU A 168 1.72 -15.99 -25.21
N GLU A 169 0.60 -15.70 -24.51
CA GLU A 169 -0.74 -16.10 -24.95
C GLU A 169 -1.28 -15.28 -26.15
N HIS A 170 -0.56 -14.27 -26.64
CA HIS A 170 -0.97 -13.39 -27.75
C HIS A 170 -2.41 -12.84 -27.67
N LEU A 171 -2.84 -12.48 -26.48
CA LEU A 171 -4.18 -11.99 -26.23
C LEU A 171 -4.43 -10.61 -26.85
N THR A 172 -5.61 -10.41 -27.39
CA THR A 172 -6.06 -9.07 -27.81
C THR A 172 -6.32 -8.19 -26.59
N VAL A 173 -6.27 -6.87 -26.78
CA VAL A 173 -6.57 -5.88 -25.71
C VAL A 173 -7.98 -6.09 -25.11
N ALA A 174 -8.95 -6.50 -25.93
CA ALA A 174 -10.29 -6.79 -25.47
C ALA A 174 -10.36 -8.06 -24.60
N GLU A 175 -9.68 -9.13 -24.99
CA GLU A 175 -9.59 -10.35 -24.20
C GLU A 175 -8.89 -10.11 -22.85
N VAL A 176 -7.83 -9.30 -22.84
CA VAL A 176 -7.18 -8.91 -21.59
C VAL A 176 -8.14 -8.14 -20.69
N ALA A 177 -8.92 -7.18 -21.24
CA ALA A 177 -9.92 -6.45 -20.47
C ALA A 177 -10.92 -7.42 -19.78
N TYR A 178 -11.45 -8.39 -20.52
CA TYR A 178 -12.39 -9.39 -19.98
C TYR A 178 -11.71 -10.30 -18.94
N LYS A 179 -10.49 -10.76 -19.19
CA LYS A 179 -9.73 -11.61 -18.24
C LYS A 179 -9.44 -10.90 -16.91
N VAL A 180 -9.40 -9.56 -16.89
CA VAL A 180 -9.25 -8.80 -15.63
C VAL A 180 -10.56 -8.24 -15.07
N GLY A 181 -11.72 -8.72 -15.56
CA GLY A 181 -13.02 -8.37 -15.03
C GLY A 181 -13.51 -6.97 -15.43
N ILE A 182 -13.12 -6.48 -16.61
CA ILE A 182 -13.61 -5.21 -17.17
C ILE A 182 -14.31 -5.48 -18.48
N ASN A 183 -15.63 -5.30 -18.49
CA ASN A 183 -16.48 -5.61 -19.65
C ASN A 183 -16.44 -4.55 -20.76
N ASP A 184 -15.89 -3.36 -20.48
CA ASP A 184 -15.75 -2.28 -21.45
C ASP A 184 -14.26 -2.07 -21.82
N PRO A 185 -13.82 -2.50 -23.02
CA PRO A 185 -12.44 -2.33 -23.49
C PRO A 185 -11.99 -0.86 -23.65
N PHE A 186 -12.92 0.07 -23.89
CA PHE A 186 -12.59 1.49 -23.97
C PHE A 186 -12.29 2.05 -22.58
N TYR A 187 -13.16 1.74 -21.61
CA TYR A 187 -12.89 2.09 -20.21
C TYR A 187 -11.59 1.47 -19.71
N PHE A 188 -11.35 0.18 -20.04
CA PHE A 188 -10.09 -0.51 -19.73
C PHE A 188 -8.88 0.26 -20.28
N SER A 189 -8.89 0.59 -21.59
CA SER A 189 -7.78 1.28 -22.24
C SER A 189 -7.51 2.65 -21.63
N LYS A 190 -8.57 3.39 -21.24
CA LYS A 190 -8.45 4.67 -20.52
C LYS A 190 -7.80 4.49 -19.14
N CYS A 191 -8.22 3.49 -18.37
CA CYS A 191 -7.67 3.19 -17.06
C CYS A 191 -6.20 2.76 -17.15
N PHE A 192 -5.88 1.90 -18.11
CA PHE A 192 -4.51 1.41 -18.33
C PHE A 192 -3.57 2.54 -18.69
N LYS A 193 -3.96 3.39 -19.68
CA LYS A 193 -3.17 4.57 -20.06
C LYS A 193 -3.02 5.54 -18.90
N GLY A 194 -4.06 5.73 -18.08
CA GLY A 194 -4.00 6.60 -16.90
C GLY A 194 -3.02 6.10 -15.83
N GLN A 195 -2.82 4.79 -15.73
CA GLN A 195 -1.92 4.19 -14.74
C GLN A 195 -0.47 4.05 -15.24
N PHE A 196 -0.26 3.62 -16.49
CA PHE A 196 1.07 3.33 -17.04
C PHE A 196 1.58 4.38 -18.04
N GLY A 197 0.80 5.42 -18.33
CA GLY A 197 1.18 6.51 -19.23
C GLY A 197 1.02 6.21 -20.72
N ILE A 198 0.97 4.93 -21.13
CA ILE A 198 0.85 4.47 -22.51
C ILE A 198 -0.36 3.53 -22.70
N SER A 199 -0.84 3.42 -23.95
CA SER A 199 -1.99 2.56 -24.23
C SER A 199 -1.61 1.07 -24.12
N PRO A 200 -2.61 0.16 -23.85
CA PRO A 200 -2.37 -1.28 -23.79
C PRO A 200 -1.68 -1.83 -25.05
N SER A 201 -2.11 -1.37 -26.23
CA SER A 201 -1.54 -1.82 -27.52
C SER A 201 -0.07 -1.40 -27.70
N VAL A 202 0.32 -0.20 -27.23
CA VAL A 202 1.71 0.26 -27.27
C VAL A 202 2.54 -0.51 -26.26
N TYR A 203 1.98 -0.78 -25.07
CA TYR A 203 2.63 -1.56 -24.02
C TYR A 203 2.95 -2.99 -24.49
N GLN A 204 1.98 -3.64 -25.13
CA GLN A 204 2.13 -4.98 -25.71
C GLN A 204 3.24 -5.05 -26.76
N LYS A 205 3.24 -4.13 -27.73
CA LYS A 205 4.28 -4.05 -28.79
C LYS A 205 5.67 -3.74 -28.26
N GLY A 206 5.79 -2.96 -27.18
CA GLY A 206 7.07 -2.71 -26.50
C GLY A 206 7.66 -3.97 -25.88
N GLY A 207 6.82 -4.85 -25.34
CA GLY A 207 7.23 -6.16 -24.85
C GLY A 207 7.64 -7.16 -25.94
N GLU A 208 7.00 -7.10 -27.11
CA GLU A 208 7.38 -7.91 -28.28
C GLU A 208 8.78 -7.54 -28.81
N LYS A 209 9.09 -6.23 -28.93
CA LYS A 209 10.41 -5.76 -29.39
C LYS A 209 11.56 -6.20 -28.46
N THR A 210 11.33 -6.24 -27.15
CA THR A 210 12.36 -6.67 -26.18
C THR A 210 12.62 -8.18 -26.23
N ARG A 211 11.72 -8.98 -26.84
CA ARG A 211 11.87 -10.43 -27.02
C ARG A 211 12.50 -10.82 -28.34
N GLU A 212 12.43 -9.94 -29.35
CA GLU A 212 12.98 -10.20 -30.70
C GLU A 212 14.45 -9.79 -30.86
N GLU A 213 15.06 -9.08 -29.90
CA GLU A 213 16.50 -8.81 -29.88
C GLU A 213 17.22 -9.92 -29.08
N PRO A 214 17.73 -10.99 -29.76
CA PRO A 214 18.66 -11.90 -29.11
C PRO A 214 20.02 -11.20 -28.97
N GLU A 215 20.68 -11.36 -27.85
CA GLU A 215 22.08 -11.01 -27.64
C GLU A 215 23.02 -11.67 -28.66
#